data_5d2b00595743d0c1ee6ca8a1b82de586
#
_entry.id   5d2b00595743d0c1ee6ca8a1b82de586
#
_cell.length_a   1.000
_cell.length_b   1.000
_cell.length_c   1.000
_cell.angle_alpha   90.00
_cell.angle_beta   90.00
_cell.angle_gamma   90.00
#
_symmetry.space_group_name_H-M   'P 1'
#
loop_
_entity.id
_entity.type
_entity.pdbx_description
1 polymer ?
#
loop_
_entity_poly.entity_id
_entity_poly.type
_entity_poly.pdbx_seq_one_letter_code
_entity_poly.pdbx_strand_id
1 'polypeptide(L)'
;MDILGVALKLLLAIGLGGLVGLEREASQKPAGLRTNTLICVSATMVMALSQIMLQGKAGTADALRIAAGVITGIGFIGAGTIIQARGHVHGLTTASTLWAVACLGLVIGAGYYILAAVFTAMILVTLIILAKVETFYIKKYICHYHLKTALDPAVLANLKKLTLHLSIRMGNFNLKREKDHQLVAFTLACPETKEEQFQESLMALDGILEMKID
;
A
#
# COMPACT_ATOMS: atom_id res chain seq x y z
N MET A 1 -3.79 41.95 -0.54
CA MET A 1 -3.64 40.53 -0.86
C MET A 1 -2.14 40.25 -0.90
N ASP A 2 -1.65 39.44 0.01
CA ASP A 2 -0.21 39.09 0.04
C ASP A 2 0.06 37.93 -0.92
N ILE A 3 0.24 38.28 -2.20
CA ILE A 3 0.48 37.29 -3.28
C ILE A 3 1.78 36.53 -3.03
N LEU A 4 2.79 37.22 -2.49
CA LEU A 4 4.10 36.59 -2.16
C LEU A 4 3.94 35.54 -1.08
N GLY A 5 3.17 35.85 -0.02
CA GLY A 5 2.89 34.89 1.06
C GLY A 5 2.14 33.64 0.56
N VAL A 6 1.16 33.82 -0.35
CA VAL A 6 0.49 32.67 -0.96
C VAL A 6 1.43 31.86 -1.84
N ALA A 7 2.27 32.52 -2.64
CA ALA A 7 3.25 31.82 -3.49
C ALA A 7 4.23 30.98 -2.65
N LEU A 8 4.72 31.50 -1.53
CA LEU A 8 5.59 30.77 -0.60
C LEU A 8 4.90 29.54 0.01
N LYS A 9 3.62 29.67 0.38
CA LYS A 9 2.81 28.52 0.85
C LYS A 9 2.70 27.43 -0.22
N LEU A 10 2.45 27.81 -1.46
CA LEU A 10 2.35 26.85 -2.58
C LEU A 10 3.69 26.18 -2.88
N LEU A 11 4.80 26.91 -2.84
CA LEU A 11 6.14 26.31 -2.99
C LEU A 11 6.45 25.32 -1.84
N LEU A 12 6.09 25.65 -0.62
CA LEU A 12 6.23 24.73 0.51
C LEU A 12 5.36 23.47 0.33
N ALA A 13 4.13 23.65 -0.18
CA ALA A 13 3.23 22.52 -0.48
C ALA A 13 3.78 21.60 -1.59
N ILE A 14 4.42 22.17 -2.61
CA ILE A 14 5.14 21.40 -3.63
C ILE A 14 6.26 20.59 -2.98
N GLY A 15 7.07 21.22 -2.13
CA GLY A 15 8.18 20.54 -1.44
C GLY A 15 7.71 19.41 -0.52
N LEU A 16 6.83 19.69 0.42
CA LEU A 16 6.40 18.73 1.44
C LEU A 16 5.49 17.64 0.84
N GLY A 17 4.52 18.01 0.01
CA GLY A 17 3.66 17.05 -0.72
C GLY A 17 4.45 16.22 -1.72
N GLY A 18 5.45 16.84 -2.37
CA GLY A 18 6.40 16.16 -3.25
C GLY A 18 7.25 15.13 -2.54
N LEU A 19 7.75 15.42 -1.33
CA LEU A 19 8.52 14.45 -0.53
C LEU A 19 7.71 13.18 -0.23
N VAL A 20 6.44 13.33 0.15
CA VAL A 20 5.54 12.18 0.36
C VAL A 20 5.31 11.45 -0.96
N GLY A 21 5.07 12.18 -2.05
CA GLY A 21 4.86 11.60 -3.38
C GLY A 21 6.08 10.87 -3.92
N LEU A 22 7.31 11.36 -3.66
CA LEU A 22 8.56 10.69 -4.02
C LEU A 22 8.71 9.34 -3.31
N GLU A 23 8.40 9.28 -2.03
CA GLU A 23 8.39 8.01 -1.29
C GLU A 23 7.41 7.02 -1.91
N ARG A 24 6.19 7.46 -2.27
CA ARG A 24 5.20 6.60 -2.93
C ARG A 24 5.68 6.08 -4.28
N GLU A 25 6.29 6.94 -5.08
CA GLU A 25 6.83 6.58 -6.39
C GLU A 25 8.03 5.63 -6.28
N ALA A 26 8.96 5.92 -5.37
CA ALA A 26 10.11 5.05 -5.09
C ALA A 26 9.68 3.65 -4.60
N SER A 27 8.59 3.57 -3.83
CA SER A 27 7.99 2.33 -3.37
C SER A 27 7.06 1.66 -4.39
N GLN A 28 7.00 2.16 -5.64
CA GLN A 28 6.13 1.66 -6.72
C GLN A 28 4.65 1.54 -6.32
N LYS A 29 4.17 2.49 -5.52
CA LYS A 29 2.77 2.52 -5.08
C LYS A 29 1.93 3.45 -5.96
N PRO A 30 0.62 3.16 -6.15
CA PRO A 30 -0.29 4.09 -6.83
C PRO A 30 -0.28 5.46 -6.17
N ALA A 31 -0.62 6.52 -6.95
CA ALA A 31 -0.58 7.91 -6.51
C ALA A 31 0.82 8.37 -6.05
N GLY A 32 1.76 8.48 -7.01
CA GLY A 32 3.14 8.93 -6.81
C GLY A 32 3.29 10.45 -6.68
N LEU A 33 4.44 10.96 -7.15
CA LEU A 33 4.88 12.35 -7.00
C LEU A 33 3.84 13.37 -7.48
N ARG A 34 3.37 13.24 -8.72
CA ARG A 34 2.44 14.22 -9.32
C ARG A 34 1.14 14.31 -8.55
N THR A 35 0.55 13.17 -8.20
CA THR A 35 -0.76 13.10 -7.53
C THR A 35 -0.72 13.73 -6.15
N ASN A 36 0.26 13.34 -5.33
CA ASN A 36 0.39 13.87 -3.97
C ASN A 36 0.72 15.36 -3.98
N THR A 37 1.62 15.82 -4.86
CA THR A 37 1.94 17.25 -5.01
C THR A 37 0.71 18.06 -5.39
N LEU A 38 -0.07 17.63 -6.39
CA LEU A 38 -1.27 18.34 -6.82
C LEU A 38 -2.32 18.43 -5.73
N ILE A 39 -2.56 17.37 -4.97
CA ILE A 39 -3.51 17.37 -3.86
C ILE A 39 -3.06 18.35 -2.77
N CYS A 40 -1.78 18.31 -2.39
CA CYS A 40 -1.23 19.20 -1.37
C CYS A 40 -1.36 20.67 -1.78
N VAL A 41 -0.94 21.02 -3.00
CA VAL A 41 -1.01 22.37 -3.57
C VAL A 41 -2.45 22.87 -3.66
N SER A 42 -3.37 22.02 -4.14
CA SER A 42 -4.79 22.37 -4.26
C SER A 42 -5.44 22.64 -2.91
N ALA A 43 -5.20 21.76 -1.94
CA ALA A 43 -5.70 21.95 -0.58
C ALA A 43 -5.12 23.22 0.10
N THR A 44 -3.82 23.49 -0.14
CA THR A 44 -3.15 24.71 0.34
C THR A 44 -3.77 25.95 -0.27
N MET A 45 -4.04 25.94 -1.58
CA MET A 45 -4.65 27.09 -2.28
C MET A 45 -6.07 27.36 -1.77
N VAL A 46 -6.90 26.31 -1.60
CA VAL A 46 -8.26 26.45 -1.08
C VAL A 46 -8.25 27.06 0.31
N MET A 47 -7.37 26.59 1.20
CA MET A 47 -7.27 27.10 2.57
C MET A 47 -6.71 28.52 2.62
N ALA A 48 -5.69 28.83 1.82
CA ALA A 48 -5.14 30.19 1.74
C ALA A 48 -6.17 31.18 1.20
N LEU A 49 -6.93 30.80 0.16
CA LEU A 49 -8.01 31.62 -0.41
C LEU A 49 -9.10 31.85 0.63
N SER A 50 -9.49 30.80 1.39
CA SER A 50 -10.50 30.96 2.45
C SER A 50 -10.08 32.03 3.48
N GLN A 51 -8.83 32.01 3.91
CA GLN A 51 -8.30 33.02 4.85
C GLN A 51 -8.36 34.44 4.28
N ILE A 52 -8.05 34.61 2.98
CA ILE A 52 -8.11 35.91 2.31
C ILE A 52 -9.55 36.41 2.24
N MET A 53 -10.50 35.57 1.84
CA MET A 53 -11.91 35.93 1.70
C MET A 53 -12.59 36.24 3.05
N LEU A 54 -12.13 35.59 4.12
CA LEU A 54 -12.71 35.70 5.45
C LEU A 54 -12.06 36.82 6.31
N GLN A 55 -11.02 37.52 5.78
CA GLN A 55 -10.38 38.62 6.48
C GLN A 55 -11.41 39.71 6.84
N GLY A 56 -11.75 39.79 8.14
CA GLY A 56 -12.56 40.85 8.71
C GLY A 56 -14.07 40.61 8.81
N LYS A 57 -14.62 39.50 8.30
CA LYS A 57 -16.09 39.29 8.27
C LYS A 57 -16.61 37.94 8.75
N ALA A 58 -15.77 36.93 8.90
CA ALA A 58 -16.21 35.59 9.26
C ALA A 58 -15.36 35.01 10.39
N GLY A 59 -15.99 34.24 11.25
CA GLY A 59 -15.30 33.55 12.34
C GLY A 59 -14.49 32.36 11.84
N THR A 60 -13.65 31.79 12.68
CA THR A 60 -12.89 30.55 12.45
C THR A 60 -13.77 29.38 11.97
N ALA A 61 -15.06 29.42 12.31
CA ALA A 61 -16.05 28.42 11.88
C ALA A 61 -16.18 28.30 10.34
N ASP A 62 -16.10 29.39 9.59
CA ASP A 62 -16.25 29.36 8.15
C ASP A 62 -15.01 28.75 7.44
N ALA A 63 -13.82 29.06 7.94
CA ALA A 63 -12.59 28.41 7.45
C ALA A 63 -12.61 26.90 7.69
N LEU A 64 -13.12 26.45 8.84
CA LEU A 64 -13.28 25.02 9.15
C LEU A 64 -14.32 24.34 8.26
N ARG A 65 -15.38 25.04 7.85
CA ARG A 65 -16.36 24.50 6.88
C ARG A 65 -15.73 24.25 5.51
N ILE A 66 -14.88 25.15 5.04
CA ILE A 66 -14.15 24.97 3.77
C ILE A 66 -13.17 23.79 3.88
N ALA A 67 -12.43 23.71 4.98
CA ALA A 67 -11.55 22.58 5.25
C ALA A 67 -12.32 21.25 5.28
N ALA A 68 -13.48 21.21 5.95
CA ALA A 68 -14.35 20.02 5.95
C ALA A 68 -14.81 19.62 4.54
N GLY A 69 -15.11 20.60 3.66
CA GLY A 69 -15.42 20.35 2.26
C GLY A 69 -14.27 19.68 1.49
N VAL A 70 -13.04 20.14 1.70
CA VAL A 70 -11.84 19.50 1.10
C VAL A 70 -11.67 18.06 1.59
N ILE A 71 -11.79 17.84 2.89
CA ILE A 71 -11.66 16.51 3.51
C ILE A 71 -12.75 15.55 3.02
N THR A 72 -13.97 16.03 2.83
CA THR A 72 -15.06 15.24 2.26
C THR A 72 -14.79 14.93 0.80
N GLY A 73 -14.35 15.91 0.01
CA GLY A 73 -14.05 15.74 -1.43
C GLY A 73 -12.92 14.77 -1.71
N ILE A 74 -11.86 14.77 -0.90
CA ILE A 74 -10.75 13.83 -1.07
C ILE A 74 -11.16 12.38 -0.78
N GLY A 75 -12.23 12.17 0.00
CA GLY A 75 -12.79 10.85 0.23
C GLY A 75 -13.24 10.16 -1.06
N PHE A 76 -13.80 10.91 -2.02
CA PHE A 76 -14.17 10.40 -3.34
C PHE A 76 -12.95 9.92 -4.15
N ILE A 77 -11.87 10.73 -4.16
CA ILE A 77 -10.61 10.37 -4.83
C ILE A 77 -9.98 9.16 -4.15
N GLY A 78 -9.96 9.14 -2.82
CA GLY A 78 -9.46 8.00 -2.03
C GLY A 78 -10.23 6.72 -2.33
N ALA A 79 -11.56 6.77 -2.36
CA ALA A 79 -12.39 5.63 -2.71
C ALA A 79 -12.07 5.10 -4.12
N GLY A 80 -11.80 5.99 -5.08
CA GLY A 80 -11.40 5.63 -6.44
C GLY A 80 -10.06 4.88 -6.54
N THR A 81 -9.23 4.91 -5.49
CA THR A 81 -7.96 4.16 -5.44
C THR A 81 -8.11 2.79 -4.79
N ILE A 82 -9.24 2.49 -4.17
CA ILE A 82 -9.50 1.22 -3.49
C ILE A 82 -10.14 0.26 -4.47
N ILE A 83 -9.46 -0.86 -4.72
CA ILE A 83 -9.93 -1.90 -5.65
C ILE A 83 -10.05 -3.21 -4.89
N GLN A 84 -11.20 -3.85 -4.99
CA GLN A 84 -11.42 -5.19 -4.50
C GLN A 84 -11.35 -6.18 -5.66
N ALA A 85 -10.40 -7.10 -5.60
CA ALA A 85 -10.21 -8.13 -6.61
C ALA A 85 -9.89 -9.48 -5.95
N ARG A 86 -10.56 -10.54 -6.37
CA ARG A 86 -10.32 -11.93 -5.93
C ARG A 86 -10.23 -12.11 -4.39
N GLY A 87 -11.07 -11.39 -3.63
CA GLY A 87 -11.09 -11.48 -2.15
C GLY A 87 -10.03 -10.64 -1.44
N HIS A 88 -9.20 -9.87 -2.15
CA HIS A 88 -8.21 -8.96 -1.59
C HIS A 88 -8.60 -7.51 -1.88
N VAL A 89 -8.31 -6.62 -0.92
CA VAL A 89 -8.54 -5.18 -1.04
C VAL A 89 -7.18 -4.49 -1.20
N HIS A 90 -7.01 -3.78 -2.30
CA HIS A 90 -5.80 -3.00 -2.61
C HIS A 90 -6.11 -1.51 -2.53
N GLY A 91 -5.09 -0.67 -2.28
CA GLY A 91 -5.20 0.78 -2.34
C GLY A 91 -5.56 1.47 -1.02
N LEU A 92 -5.81 0.75 0.09
CA LEU A 92 -6.15 1.35 1.38
C LEU A 92 -5.08 2.34 1.89
N THR A 93 -3.81 1.95 1.88
CA THR A 93 -2.70 2.83 2.26
C THR A 93 -2.58 4.03 1.33
N THR A 94 -2.82 3.84 0.02
CA THR A 94 -2.82 4.93 -0.96
C THR A 94 -3.93 5.93 -0.65
N ALA A 95 -5.16 5.48 -0.43
CA ALA A 95 -6.28 6.33 -0.07
C ALA A 95 -6.00 7.14 1.22
N SER A 96 -5.46 6.47 2.24
CA SER A 96 -5.07 7.12 3.51
C SER A 96 -3.97 8.15 3.32
N THR A 97 -2.98 7.88 2.44
CA THR A 97 -1.90 8.83 2.13
C THR A 97 -2.45 10.07 1.43
N LEU A 98 -3.34 9.91 0.43
CA LEU A 98 -3.97 11.05 -0.26
C LEU A 98 -4.77 11.92 0.71
N TRP A 99 -5.49 11.30 1.65
CA TRP A 99 -6.22 11.99 2.71
C TRP A 99 -5.26 12.78 3.62
N ALA A 100 -4.18 12.17 4.07
CA ALA A 100 -3.17 12.83 4.92
C ALA A 100 -2.49 14.01 4.20
N VAL A 101 -2.18 13.86 2.91
CA VAL A 101 -1.56 14.92 2.10
C VAL A 101 -2.52 16.09 1.86
N ALA A 102 -3.83 15.84 1.73
CA ALA A 102 -4.82 16.92 1.70
C ALA A 102 -4.87 17.68 3.03
N CYS A 103 -4.85 16.96 4.16
CA CYS A 103 -4.73 17.59 5.48
C CYS A 103 -3.45 18.42 5.61
N LEU A 104 -2.31 17.91 5.12
CA LEU A 104 -1.04 18.63 5.08
C LEU A 104 -1.18 19.95 4.33
N GLY A 105 -1.80 19.92 3.15
CA GLY A 105 -2.07 21.14 2.37
C GLY A 105 -2.92 22.16 3.11
N LEU A 106 -3.96 21.72 3.84
CA LEU A 106 -4.78 22.62 4.67
C LEU A 106 -3.97 23.28 5.79
N VAL A 107 -3.08 22.51 6.44
CA VAL A 107 -2.20 23.02 7.52
C VAL A 107 -1.23 24.08 6.97
N ILE A 108 -0.63 23.84 5.80
CA ILE A 108 0.25 24.81 5.12
C ILE A 108 -0.52 26.08 4.74
N GLY A 109 -1.70 25.90 4.13
CA GLY A 109 -2.57 27.00 3.73
C GLY A 109 -2.99 27.87 4.92
N ALA A 110 -3.24 27.23 6.07
CA ALA A 110 -3.54 27.91 7.33
C ALA A 110 -2.34 28.67 7.94
N GLY A 111 -1.10 28.43 7.44
CA GLY A 111 0.10 29.12 7.92
C GLY A 111 0.84 28.43 9.07
N TYR A 112 0.48 27.19 9.41
CA TYR A 112 1.13 26.42 10.48
C TYR A 112 2.31 25.61 9.94
N TYR A 113 3.40 26.27 9.54
CA TYR A 113 4.52 25.65 8.80
C TYR A 113 5.30 24.62 9.63
N ILE A 114 5.54 24.90 10.92
CA ILE A 114 6.24 23.94 11.81
C ILE A 114 5.39 22.67 11.97
N LEU A 115 4.09 22.83 12.17
CA LEU A 115 3.17 21.69 12.27
C LEU A 115 3.14 20.89 10.97
N ALA A 116 3.17 21.57 9.82
CA ALA A 116 3.23 20.91 8.51
C ALA A 116 4.51 20.08 8.34
N ALA A 117 5.67 20.61 8.76
CA ALA A 117 6.94 19.88 8.70
C ALA A 117 6.92 18.65 9.62
N VAL A 118 6.46 18.78 10.85
CA VAL A 118 6.30 17.66 11.80
C VAL A 118 5.34 16.61 11.24
N PHE A 119 4.20 17.04 10.70
CA PHE A 119 3.20 16.14 10.13
C PHE A 119 3.75 15.38 8.90
N THR A 120 4.49 16.06 8.03
CA THR A 120 5.19 15.41 6.90
C THR A 120 6.18 14.35 7.38
N ALA A 121 6.99 14.68 8.40
CA ALA A 121 7.91 13.73 9.00
C ALA A 121 7.19 12.50 9.55
N MET A 122 6.06 12.68 10.23
CA MET A 122 5.25 11.57 10.75
C MET A 122 4.64 10.72 9.64
N ILE A 123 4.16 11.33 8.55
CA ILE A 123 3.68 10.58 7.37
C ILE A 123 4.81 9.71 6.82
N LEU A 124 6.00 10.27 6.57
CA LEU A 124 7.14 9.55 6.02
C LEU A 124 7.62 8.43 6.95
N VAL A 125 7.71 8.69 8.25
CA VAL A 125 8.05 7.67 9.25
C VAL A 125 7.05 6.51 9.19
N THR A 126 5.76 6.81 9.15
CA THR A 126 4.71 5.79 9.05
C THR A 126 4.84 4.97 7.77
N LEU A 127 5.02 5.64 6.62
CA LEU A 127 5.11 4.96 5.33
C LEU A 127 6.36 4.08 5.20
N ILE A 128 7.50 4.53 5.71
CA ILE A 128 8.81 3.85 5.55
C ILE A 128 9.00 2.80 6.66
N ILE A 129 8.81 3.18 7.92
CA ILE A 129 9.13 2.29 9.05
C ILE A 129 8.09 1.19 9.18
N LEU A 130 6.78 1.52 9.14
CA LEU A 130 5.74 0.50 9.26
C LEU A 130 5.76 -0.47 8.09
N ALA A 131 6.07 0.00 6.86
CA ALA A 131 6.23 -0.89 5.72
C ALA A 131 7.36 -1.91 5.92
N LYS A 132 8.51 -1.49 6.51
CA LYS A 132 9.61 -2.39 6.87
C LYS A 132 9.21 -3.38 7.96
N VAL A 133 8.52 -2.90 8.99
CA VAL A 133 7.99 -3.76 10.08
C VAL A 133 7.00 -4.78 9.52
N GLU A 134 6.08 -4.36 8.64
CA GLU A 134 5.13 -5.25 7.98
C GLU A 134 5.84 -6.34 7.16
N THR A 135 6.84 -5.95 6.38
CA THR A 135 7.63 -6.90 5.58
C THR A 135 8.39 -7.88 6.46
N PHE A 136 9.00 -7.41 7.56
CA PHE A 136 9.83 -8.25 8.42
C PHE A 136 9.02 -9.17 9.34
N TYR A 137 7.88 -8.69 9.90
CA TYR A 137 7.12 -9.43 10.91
C TYR A 137 5.83 -10.07 10.38
N ILE A 138 5.22 -9.52 9.34
CA ILE A 138 3.83 -9.85 8.97
C ILE A 138 3.74 -10.51 7.59
N LYS A 139 4.59 -10.14 6.62
CA LYS A 139 4.53 -10.75 5.28
C LYS A 139 5.00 -12.19 5.32
N LYS A 140 4.01 -13.08 5.38
CA LYS A 140 4.16 -14.43 4.85
C LYS A 140 3.89 -14.36 3.36
N TYR A 141 4.89 -14.68 2.55
CA TYR A 141 4.67 -14.84 1.13
C TYR A 141 3.64 -15.96 0.93
N ILE A 142 2.56 -15.65 0.22
CA ILE A 142 1.58 -16.65 -0.19
C ILE A 142 1.91 -16.97 -1.65
N CYS A 143 2.49 -18.14 -1.87
CA CYS A 143 2.80 -18.65 -3.19
C CYS A 143 1.80 -19.72 -3.58
N HIS A 144 1.29 -19.64 -4.80
CA HIS A 144 0.40 -20.65 -5.38
C HIS A 144 1.22 -21.64 -6.17
N TYR A 145 1.24 -22.87 -5.69
CA TYR A 145 1.94 -23.98 -6.35
C TYR A 145 0.97 -24.81 -7.18
N HIS A 146 1.31 -25.04 -8.43
CA HIS A 146 0.65 -25.96 -9.34
C HIS A 146 1.64 -27.04 -9.74
N LEU A 147 1.47 -28.23 -9.22
CA LEU A 147 2.35 -29.37 -9.50
C LEU A 147 1.63 -30.38 -10.38
N LYS A 148 2.33 -30.86 -11.39
CA LYS A 148 1.96 -32.05 -12.13
C LYS A 148 2.83 -33.19 -11.64
N THR A 149 2.22 -34.22 -11.06
CA THR A 149 2.97 -35.33 -10.46
C THR A 149 2.53 -36.68 -11.00
N ALA A 150 3.39 -37.68 -10.90
CA ALA A 150 3.04 -39.05 -11.18
C ALA A 150 1.90 -39.55 -10.28
N LEU A 151 1.18 -40.59 -10.68
CA LEU A 151 0.10 -41.25 -9.93
C LEU A 151 0.60 -42.07 -8.73
N ASP A 152 1.70 -41.64 -8.10
CA ASP A 152 2.29 -42.32 -6.95
C ASP A 152 1.83 -41.68 -5.64
N PRO A 153 1.17 -42.45 -4.74
CA PRO A 153 0.78 -41.97 -3.42
C PRO A 153 1.96 -41.50 -2.56
N ALA A 154 3.18 -41.99 -2.81
CA ALA A 154 4.38 -41.61 -2.07
C ALA A 154 4.71 -40.11 -2.26
N VAL A 155 4.44 -39.53 -3.44
CA VAL A 155 4.70 -38.12 -3.73
C VAL A 155 3.91 -37.21 -2.79
N LEU A 156 2.63 -37.50 -2.58
CA LEU A 156 1.78 -36.71 -1.66
C LEU A 156 2.19 -36.88 -0.21
N ALA A 157 2.61 -38.07 0.20
CA ALA A 157 3.11 -38.33 1.54
C ALA A 157 4.43 -37.57 1.81
N ASN A 158 5.33 -37.53 0.84
CA ASN A 158 6.59 -36.82 0.91
C ASN A 158 6.37 -35.30 0.91
N LEU A 159 5.44 -34.77 0.11
CA LEU A 159 5.05 -33.37 0.11
C LEU A 159 4.54 -32.93 1.50
N LYS A 160 3.69 -33.76 2.11
CA LYS A 160 3.17 -33.50 3.46
C LYS A 160 4.27 -33.56 4.54
N LYS A 161 5.20 -34.50 4.43
CA LYS A 161 6.36 -34.60 5.34
C LYS A 161 7.25 -33.35 5.22
N LEU A 162 7.50 -32.88 3.98
CA LEU A 162 8.32 -31.72 3.70
C LEU A 162 7.72 -30.44 4.34
N THR A 163 6.41 -30.22 4.18
CA THR A 163 5.74 -29.06 4.79
C THR A 163 5.75 -29.12 6.31
N LEU A 164 5.64 -30.29 6.91
CA LEU A 164 5.76 -30.50 8.34
C LEU A 164 7.20 -30.24 8.83
N HIS A 165 8.20 -30.74 8.11
CA HIS A 165 9.61 -30.57 8.48
C HIS A 165 10.03 -29.09 8.49
N LEU A 166 9.61 -28.33 7.49
CA LEU A 166 9.89 -26.89 7.37
C LEU A 166 8.93 -26.03 8.23
N SER A 167 7.96 -26.64 8.91
CA SER A 167 6.92 -25.95 9.69
C SER A 167 6.17 -24.89 8.85
N ILE A 168 5.86 -25.22 7.60
CA ILE A 168 5.13 -24.38 6.66
C ILE A 168 3.65 -24.77 6.70
N ARG A 169 2.74 -23.76 6.70
CA ARG A 169 1.30 -23.99 6.59
C ARG A 169 0.90 -24.10 5.12
N MET A 170 0.35 -25.24 4.75
CA MET A 170 -0.28 -25.47 3.43
C MET A 170 -1.76 -25.09 3.52
N GLY A 171 -2.23 -24.27 2.60
CA GLY A 171 -3.64 -23.89 2.45
C GLY A 171 -4.19 -24.27 1.08
N ASN A 172 -5.50 -24.20 0.91
CA ASN A 172 -6.23 -24.40 -0.36
C ASN A 172 -5.77 -25.61 -1.18
N PHE A 173 -5.60 -26.76 -0.50
CA PHE A 173 -5.15 -27.99 -1.16
C PHE A 173 -6.26 -28.53 -2.08
N ASN A 174 -5.95 -28.64 -3.36
CA ASN A 174 -6.84 -29.20 -4.38
C ASN A 174 -6.10 -30.28 -5.17
N LEU A 175 -6.72 -31.45 -5.33
CA LEU A 175 -6.17 -32.57 -6.05
C LEU A 175 -7.13 -32.97 -7.17
N LYS A 176 -6.65 -32.95 -8.41
CA LYS A 176 -7.39 -33.44 -9.58
C LYS A 176 -6.59 -34.57 -10.22
N ARG A 177 -7.17 -35.77 -10.28
CA ARG A 177 -6.57 -36.94 -10.95
C ARG A 177 -6.98 -36.97 -12.41
N GLU A 178 -6.00 -37.19 -13.28
CA GLU A 178 -6.15 -37.47 -14.71
C GLU A 178 -5.64 -38.87 -15.00
N LYS A 179 -5.80 -39.37 -16.26
CA LYS A 179 -5.49 -40.77 -16.60
C LYS A 179 -4.02 -41.17 -16.35
N ASP A 180 -3.08 -40.27 -16.64
CA ASP A 180 -1.64 -40.56 -16.59
C ASP A 180 -0.89 -39.74 -15.52
N HIS A 181 -1.53 -38.77 -14.87
CA HIS A 181 -0.90 -37.91 -13.90
C HIS A 181 -1.93 -37.31 -12.93
N GLN A 182 -1.45 -36.64 -11.88
CA GLN A 182 -2.31 -35.86 -10.97
C GLN A 182 -1.84 -34.42 -10.92
N LEU A 183 -2.81 -33.50 -10.86
CA LEU A 183 -2.58 -32.10 -10.67
C LEU A 183 -2.84 -31.74 -9.19
N VAL A 184 -1.84 -31.19 -8.53
CA VAL A 184 -1.88 -30.78 -7.13
C VAL A 184 -1.73 -29.27 -7.08
N ALA A 185 -2.76 -28.56 -6.64
CA ALA A 185 -2.71 -27.12 -6.41
C ALA A 185 -2.82 -26.85 -4.92
N PHE A 186 -1.93 -26.02 -4.41
CA PHE A 186 -1.96 -25.61 -3.01
C PHE A 186 -1.31 -24.23 -2.81
N THR A 187 -1.58 -23.61 -1.68
CA THR A 187 -0.96 -22.35 -1.28
C THR A 187 0.00 -22.59 -0.12
N LEU A 188 1.17 -21.96 -0.17
CA LEU A 188 2.10 -21.90 0.95
C LEU A 188 2.14 -20.50 1.53
N ALA A 189 2.10 -20.42 2.86
CA ALA A 189 2.28 -19.16 3.59
C ALA A 189 3.54 -19.27 4.45
N CYS A 190 4.68 -18.77 3.95
CA CYS A 190 5.98 -18.85 4.62
C CYS A 190 6.85 -17.63 4.32
N PRO A 191 7.91 -17.38 5.13
CA PRO A 191 8.96 -16.42 4.80
C PRO A 191 9.75 -16.87 3.55
N GLU A 192 10.30 -15.92 2.80
CA GLU A 192 11.05 -16.13 1.56
C GLU A 192 12.17 -17.18 1.69
N THR A 193 12.94 -17.10 2.77
CA THR A 193 14.02 -18.07 3.06
C THR A 193 13.54 -19.52 3.19
N LYS A 194 12.32 -19.73 3.72
CA LYS A 194 11.73 -21.07 3.83
C LYS A 194 11.11 -21.53 2.51
N GLU A 195 10.68 -20.58 1.68
CA GLU A 195 10.17 -20.86 0.34
C GLU A 195 11.28 -21.40 -0.56
N GLU A 196 12.45 -20.78 -0.58
CA GLU A 196 13.63 -21.25 -1.32
C GLU A 196 14.01 -22.66 -0.90
N GLN A 197 14.10 -22.94 0.40
CA GLN A 197 14.39 -24.28 0.92
C GLN A 197 13.31 -25.29 0.52
N PHE A 198 12.04 -24.86 0.51
CA PHE A 198 10.95 -25.72 0.08
C PHE A 198 11.04 -26.03 -1.40
N GLN A 199 11.35 -25.05 -2.26
CA GLN A 199 11.52 -25.23 -3.70
C GLN A 199 12.68 -26.20 -4.02
N GLU A 200 13.85 -26.00 -3.39
CA GLU A 200 14.99 -26.90 -3.55
C GLU A 200 14.65 -28.33 -3.15
N SER A 201 14.00 -28.49 -1.99
CA SER A 201 13.60 -29.83 -1.50
C SER A 201 12.51 -30.44 -2.37
N LEU A 202 11.63 -29.63 -2.96
CA LEU A 202 10.58 -30.09 -3.85
C LEU A 202 11.15 -30.58 -5.18
N MET A 203 12.15 -29.87 -5.73
CA MET A 203 12.84 -30.29 -6.97
C MET A 203 13.64 -31.60 -6.79
N ALA A 204 14.04 -31.91 -5.57
CA ALA A 204 14.72 -33.16 -5.23
C ALA A 204 13.78 -34.34 -5.03
N LEU A 205 12.44 -34.14 -5.06
CA LEU A 205 11.47 -35.22 -4.91
C LEU A 205 11.22 -35.93 -6.24
N ASP A 206 11.40 -37.26 -6.24
CA ASP A 206 11.03 -38.08 -7.38
C ASP A 206 9.52 -38.06 -7.63
N GLY A 207 9.12 -38.03 -8.89
CA GLY A 207 7.71 -38.09 -9.32
C GLY A 207 7.06 -36.74 -9.58
N ILE A 208 7.78 -35.62 -9.50
CA ILE A 208 7.32 -34.31 -9.97
C ILE A 208 7.66 -34.18 -11.45
N LEU A 209 6.64 -34.00 -12.30
CA LEU A 209 6.77 -33.89 -13.74
C LEU A 209 6.87 -32.43 -14.20
N GLU A 210 6.15 -31.53 -13.54
CA GLU A 210 6.11 -30.10 -13.87
C GLU A 210 5.75 -29.30 -12.62
N MET A 211 6.36 -28.15 -12.46
CA MET A 211 6.08 -27.20 -11.38
C MET A 211 5.88 -25.82 -11.95
N LYS A 212 4.76 -25.18 -11.57
CA LYS A 212 4.45 -23.78 -11.86
C LYS A 212 4.13 -23.06 -10.55
N ILE A 213 4.68 -21.86 -10.39
CA ILE A 213 4.49 -20.99 -9.22
C ILE A 213 3.89 -19.69 -9.74
N ASP A 214 2.78 -19.26 -9.10
CA ASP A 214 2.08 -17.99 -9.41
C ASP A 214 2.03 -17.09 -8.17
#